data_654426c24c6527bb96dcd7630810c725
#
_entry.id   654426c24c6527bb96dcd7630810c725
#
_cell.length_a   1.000
_cell.length_b   1.000
_cell.length_c   1.000
_cell.angle_alpha   90.00
_cell.angle_beta   90.00
_cell.angle_gamma   90.00
#
_symmetry.space_group_name_H-M   'P 1'
#
loop_
_entity.id
_entity.type
_entity.pdbx_description
1 polymer ?
#
loop_
_entity_poly.entity_id
_entity_poly.type
_entity_poly.pdbx_seq_one_letter_code
_entity_poly.pdbx_strand_id
1 'polypeptide(L)'
;MVQRSRLIAAAAAVFLLVAPAGAQGRGDGVRVGVFGVGLETYWPQFEGLEGRLAGYREVIERRLARPGVEVVSAGMVDNIEKSEEAGALFRSKGVRLIFLYVSTYALSSTVLPVVQKAGVPVVVLNLQPARAIDYAAFNALGDRGKMTGEWLAYCQACAVPEIASVFTRSGIPFHQVTGTLDDTLAWREITEWVDAARVARVLASARLGIMGHYYDGMLDVYSDPTVQSATFGTVIRHLEIDALKRLRRGVTAGEVAAKLEEIRRSFDVSSECSGPELERAARTAVALDRLVAEQKLDALAYYYEGTAGSEEEDIITSIIVGNSLLTARHIPVAGECEVKNAQAMKIMDAFGAGGSFSEFYAMDFNDEVILMGHDGPGHLGIAEGKPILKPLKVFHGKPGKGLSVEMKVRHGPVTLLAVVQGREGKLKLLAAEGESVPGPILEIGNTNSRYRFALPVREFIEAWSAQGPAHHCAIGVGHIASRVQKLARILGIDFLQIR
;
A
#
# COMPACT_ATOMS: atom_id res chain seq x y z
N MET A 1 22.83 60.78 24.29
CA MET A 1 22.24 60.20 23.07
C MET A 1 22.27 58.68 23.23
N VAL A 2 21.11 58.10 23.60
CA VAL A 2 20.99 56.68 23.92
C VAL A 2 20.21 56.02 22.78
N GLN A 3 20.90 55.13 22.08
CA GLN A 3 20.32 54.36 20.97
C GLN A 3 19.62 53.13 21.55
N ARG A 4 18.30 53.07 21.39
CA ARG A 4 17.47 51.92 21.80
C ARG A 4 17.44 50.90 20.62
N SER A 5 18.08 49.74 20.82
CA SER A 5 17.94 48.59 19.97
C SER A 5 16.62 47.86 20.29
N ARG A 6 15.76 47.72 19.27
CA ARG A 6 14.54 46.91 19.36
C ARG A 6 14.91 45.46 18.92
N LEU A 7 14.82 44.53 19.87
CA LEU A 7 14.80 43.12 19.59
C LEU A 7 13.42 42.72 19.05
N ILE A 8 13.36 42.19 17.85
CA ILE A 8 12.16 41.55 17.31
C ILE A 8 12.27 40.06 17.68
N ALA A 9 11.40 39.62 18.60
CA ALA A 9 11.25 38.21 18.92
C ALA A 9 10.33 37.58 17.87
N ALA A 10 10.90 36.69 17.05
CA ALA A 10 10.15 35.82 16.14
C ALA A 10 9.56 34.67 16.96
N ALA A 11 8.24 34.66 17.16
CA ALA A 11 7.53 33.53 17.73
C ALA A 11 7.36 32.45 16.65
N ALA A 12 8.11 31.35 16.78
CA ALA A 12 7.87 30.13 15.99
C ALA A 12 6.62 29.43 16.54
N ALA A 13 5.54 29.47 15.78
CA ALA A 13 4.34 28.68 16.07
C ALA A 13 4.61 27.21 15.73
N VAL A 14 4.82 26.39 16.75
CA VAL A 14 4.85 24.94 16.63
C VAL A 14 3.41 24.47 16.45
N PHE A 15 3.03 24.12 15.22
CA PHE A 15 1.80 23.41 14.94
C PHE A 15 1.93 21.97 15.43
N LEU A 16 1.45 21.70 16.63
CA LEU A 16 1.15 20.34 17.08
C LEU A 16 -0.05 19.84 16.25
N LEU A 17 0.22 19.02 15.25
CA LEU A 17 -0.79 18.19 14.60
C LEU A 17 -1.33 17.20 15.64
N VAL A 18 -2.44 17.55 16.28
CA VAL A 18 -3.26 16.61 17.03
C VAL A 18 -3.89 15.68 15.99
N ALA A 19 -3.35 14.48 15.86
CA ALA A 19 -3.99 13.42 15.09
C ALA A 19 -5.37 13.14 15.74
N PRO A 20 -6.46 13.07 14.97
CA PRO A 20 -7.75 12.69 15.53
C PRO A 20 -7.66 11.24 16.02
N ALA A 21 -7.97 11.01 17.28
CA ALA A 21 -8.18 9.70 17.86
C ALA A 21 -9.46 9.09 17.23
N GLY A 22 -9.29 8.32 16.14
CA GLY A 22 -10.43 7.72 15.47
C GLY A 22 -10.00 6.82 14.33
N ALA A 23 -9.81 5.57 14.63
CA ALA A 23 -9.46 4.38 13.89
C ALA A 23 -8.05 3.90 14.21
N GLN A 24 -7.81 3.49 15.46
CA GLN A 24 -6.75 2.51 15.70
C GLN A 24 -7.18 1.24 14.97
N GLY A 25 -6.64 1.08 13.75
CA GLY A 25 -6.80 -0.12 12.95
C GLY A 25 -6.45 -1.34 13.78
N ARG A 26 -7.16 -2.43 13.57
CA ARG A 26 -6.89 -3.73 14.18
C ARG A 26 -5.42 -4.07 13.96
N GLY A 27 -4.56 -3.76 14.94
CA GLY A 27 -3.13 -4.04 15.02
C GLY A 27 -2.38 -3.95 13.68
N ASP A 28 -1.90 -2.76 13.30
CA ASP A 28 -1.15 -2.53 12.06
C ASP A 28 0.23 -3.22 12.03
N GLY A 29 0.62 -3.92 13.09
CA GLY A 29 1.88 -4.62 13.21
C GLY A 29 1.96 -5.87 12.33
N VAL A 30 3.12 -6.13 11.74
CA VAL A 30 3.44 -7.38 11.03
C VAL A 30 4.45 -8.20 11.83
N ARG A 31 4.28 -9.54 11.81
CA ARG A 31 5.27 -10.47 12.35
C ARG A 31 6.16 -10.98 11.25
N VAL A 32 7.46 -10.77 11.41
CA VAL A 32 8.48 -11.31 10.51
C VAL A 32 9.32 -12.33 11.24
N GLY A 33 9.59 -13.48 10.62
CA GLY A 33 10.51 -14.49 11.14
C GLY A 33 11.93 -14.18 10.74
N VAL A 34 12.87 -14.42 11.64
CA VAL A 34 14.30 -14.34 11.34
C VAL A 34 15.00 -15.60 11.86
N PHE A 35 15.81 -16.22 11.02
CA PHE A 35 16.74 -17.24 11.46
C PHE A 35 18.06 -17.16 10.68
N GLY A 36 19.16 -17.44 11.36
CA GLY A 36 20.45 -17.64 10.71
C GLY A 36 20.65 -19.12 10.41
N VAL A 37 21.28 -19.46 9.31
CA VAL A 37 21.65 -20.84 9.03
C VAL A 37 23.14 -21.04 9.16
N GLY A 38 23.55 -22.14 9.79
CA GLY A 38 24.92 -22.53 9.98
C GLY A 38 25.13 -24.04 9.84
N LEU A 39 26.25 -24.53 10.31
CA LEU A 39 26.57 -25.95 10.29
C LEU A 39 27.18 -26.38 11.61
N GLU A 40 26.43 -27.18 12.37
CA GLU A 40 26.77 -27.62 13.73
C GLU A 40 28.20 -28.17 13.87
N THR A 41 28.68 -28.91 12.86
CA THR A 41 30.02 -29.48 12.87
C THR A 41 31.16 -28.46 12.83
N TYR A 42 30.87 -27.18 12.57
CA TYR A 42 31.88 -26.11 12.58
C TYR A 42 32.17 -25.57 13.99
N TRP A 43 31.22 -25.64 14.89
CA TRP A 43 31.33 -25.00 16.20
C TRP A 43 32.49 -25.54 17.05
N PRO A 44 32.69 -26.86 17.17
CA PRO A 44 33.83 -27.40 17.88
C PRO A 44 35.19 -27.22 17.14
N GLN A 45 35.13 -26.98 15.81
CA GLN A 45 36.34 -26.84 14.99
C GLN A 45 36.89 -25.42 14.97
N PHE A 46 36.04 -24.41 15.06
CA PHE A 46 36.38 -22.99 14.90
C PHE A 46 35.87 -22.19 16.10
N GLU A 47 36.73 -22.07 17.10
CA GLU A 47 36.42 -21.36 18.35
C GLU A 47 35.92 -19.93 18.07
N GLY A 48 34.82 -19.53 18.69
CA GLY A 48 34.18 -18.21 18.56
C GLY A 48 33.40 -17.95 17.27
N LEU A 49 33.43 -18.85 16.28
CA LEU A 49 32.74 -18.64 15.01
C LEU A 49 31.21 -18.57 15.21
N GLU A 50 30.62 -19.48 15.97
CA GLU A 50 29.17 -19.48 16.26
C GLU A 50 28.72 -18.16 16.86
N GLY A 51 29.40 -17.69 17.90
CA GLY A 51 29.06 -16.42 18.57
C GLY A 51 29.19 -15.22 17.64
N ARG A 52 30.21 -15.21 16.76
CA ARG A 52 30.39 -14.16 15.75
C ARG A 52 29.24 -14.12 14.75
N LEU A 53 28.81 -15.27 14.22
CA LEU A 53 27.71 -15.40 13.26
C LEU A 53 26.35 -15.08 13.90
N ALA A 54 26.14 -15.49 15.15
CA ALA A 54 24.97 -15.11 15.93
C ALA A 54 24.91 -13.58 16.11
N GLY A 55 26.04 -12.93 16.37
CA GLY A 55 26.13 -11.48 16.47
C GLY A 55 25.71 -10.76 15.16
N TYR A 56 26.06 -11.31 14.00
CA TYR A 56 25.62 -10.76 12.70
C TYR A 56 24.09 -10.89 12.52
N ARG A 57 23.50 -12.04 12.87
CA ARG A 57 22.06 -12.23 12.87
C ARG A 57 21.34 -11.23 13.79
N GLU A 58 21.89 -11.01 15.00
CA GLU A 58 21.33 -10.02 15.94
C GLU A 58 21.34 -8.59 15.42
N VAL A 59 22.35 -8.23 14.61
CA VAL A 59 22.34 -6.93 13.90
C VAL A 59 21.12 -6.82 12.99
N ILE A 60 20.81 -7.89 12.25
CA ILE A 60 19.64 -7.93 11.36
C ILE A 60 18.36 -7.80 12.17
N GLU A 61 18.21 -8.57 13.24
CA GLU A 61 17.02 -8.53 14.10
C GLU A 61 16.79 -7.15 14.72
N ARG A 62 17.83 -6.52 15.24
CA ARG A 62 17.74 -5.15 15.79
C ARG A 62 17.33 -4.12 14.74
N ARG A 63 17.81 -4.24 13.51
CA ARG A 63 17.45 -3.30 12.43
C ARG A 63 16.05 -3.53 11.88
N LEU A 64 15.53 -4.75 11.93
CA LEU A 64 14.15 -5.07 11.56
C LEU A 64 13.16 -4.62 12.64
N ALA A 65 13.55 -4.65 13.92
CA ALA A 65 12.71 -4.25 15.03
C ALA A 65 12.44 -2.74 14.99
N ARG A 66 11.20 -2.37 14.61
CA ARG A 66 10.73 -1.00 14.50
C ARG A 66 9.24 -0.91 14.84
N PRO A 67 8.68 0.27 15.12
CA PRO A 67 7.25 0.39 15.39
C PRO A 67 6.39 -0.32 14.32
N GLY A 68 5.45 -1.14 14.75
CA GLY A 68 4.61 -1.94 13.88
C GLY A 68 5.25 -3.22 13.31
N VAL A 69 6.49 -3.57 13.68
CA VAL A 69 7.15 -4.82 13.27
C VAL A 69 7.55 -5.64 14.50
N GLU A 70 6.98 -6.83 14.62
CA GLU A 70 7.37 -7.82 15.63
C GLU A 70 8.32 -8.85 14.99
N VAL A 71 9.54 -8.91 15.49
CA VAL A 71 10.54 -9.88 15.01
C VAL A 71 10.43 -11.15 15.84
N VAL A 72 10.16 -12.27 15.20
CA VAL A 72 10.17 -13.61 15.79
C VAL A 72 11.48 -14.28 15.41
N SER A 73 12.41 -14.38 16.35
CA SER A 73 13.71 -15.03 16.12
C SER A 73 13.65 -16.52 16.41
N ALA A 74 14.20 -17.34 15.51
CA ALA A 74 14.46 -18.76 15.74
C ALA A 74 15.95 -19.05 16.02
N GLY A 75 16.78 -18.01 16.15
CA GLY A 75 18.20 -18.19 16.44
C GLY A 75 19.00 -18.74 15.26
N MET A 76 20.02 -19.53 15.57
CA MET A 76 20.82 -20.25 14.59
C MET A 76 20.26 -21.65 14.36
N VAL A 77 19.97 -21.97 13.11
CA VAL A 77 19.46 -23.28 12.67
C VAL A 77 20.59 -24.00 11.95
N ASP A 78 21.14 -25.01 12.59
CA ASP A 78 22.37 -25.70 12.17
C ASP A 78 22.23 -27.23 12.09
N ASN A 79 21.06 -27.74 12.52
CA ASN A 79 20.68 -29.15 12.43
C ASN A 79 19.16 -29.32 12.12
N ILE A 80 18.71 -30.55 11.95
CA ILE A 80 17.33 -30.86 11.54
C ILE A 80 16.32 -30.57 12.66
N GLU A 81 16.66 -30.86 13.90
CA GLU A 81 15.80 -30.67 15.07
C GLU A 81 15.45 -29.18 15.21
N LYS A 82 16.44 -28.30 15.21
CA LYS A 82 16.25 -26.84 15.23
C LYS A 82 15.47 -26.33 13.99
N SER A 83 15.65 -26.97 12.84
CA SER A 83 14.91 -26.65 11.62
C SER A 83 13.39 -26.89 11.79
N GLU A 84 13.02 -28.04 12.39
CA GLU A 84 11.62 -28.36 12.66
C GLU A 84 10.99 -27.45 13.71
N GLU A 85 11.74 -27.15 14.77
CA GLU A 85 11.32 -26.22 15.84
C GLU A 85 11.10 -24.80 15.28
N ALA A 86 12.03 -24.29 14.48
CA ALA A 86 11.93 -22.97 13.86
C ALA A 86 10.69 -22.84 12.96
N GLY A 87 10.43 -23.85 12.12
CA GLY A 87 9.26 -23.86 11.27
C GLY A 87 7.95 -23.89 12.06
N ALA A 88 7.89 -24.68 13.12
CA ALA A 88 6.74 -24.75 14.04
C ALA A 88 6.53 -23.41 14.78
N LEU A 89 7.60 -22.79 15.25
CA LEU A 89 7.57 -21.48 15.91
C LEU A 89 6.98 -20.43 14.98
N PHE A 90 7.49 -20.30 13.75
CA PHE A 90 7.01 -19.30 12.80
C PHE A 90 5.53 -19.49 12.48
N ARG A 91 5.10 -20.73 12.26
CA ARG A 91 3.70 -21.05 12.02
C ARG A 91 2.82 -20.70 13.21
N SER A 92 3.20 -21.09 14.44
CA SER A 92 2.42 -20.86 15.67
C SER A 92 2.31 -19.38 16.01
N LYS A 93 3.33 -18.58 15.69
CA LYS A 93 3.34 -17.13 15.91
C LYS A 93 2.64 -16.36 14.80
N GLY A 94 2.22 -17.01 13.72
CA GLY A 94 1.56 -16.36 12.59
C GLY A 94 2.48 -15.38 11.85
N VAL A 95 3.75 -15.75 11.68
CA VAL A 95 4.71 -15.02 10.85
C VAL A 95 4.18 -14.89 9.41
N ARG A 96 4.42 -13.76 8.76
CA ARG A 96 3.93 -13.46 7.41
C ARG A 96 5.02 -13.38 6.36
N LEU A 97 6.26 -13.25 6.78
CA LEU A 97 7.45 -13.19 5.93
C LEU A 97 8.63 -13.72 6.73
N ILE A 98 9.49 -14.51 6.11
CA ILE A 98 10.72 -15.02 6.73
C ILE A 98 11.92 -14.33 6.09
N PHE A 99 12.85 -13.88 6.92
CA PHE A 99 14.21 -13.52 6.54
C PHE A 99 15.15 -14.64 6.94
N LEU A 100 15.69 -15.33 5.94
CA LEU A 100 16.72 -16.35 6.11
C LEU A 100 18.09 -15.68 5.96
N TYR A 101 18.82 -15.53 7.05
CA TYR A 101 20.20 -15.07 6.99
C TYR A 101 21.16 -16.23 6.73
N VAL A 102 21.79 -16.23 5.57
CA VAL A 102 22.86 -17.18 5.25
C VAL A 102 24.13 -16.67 5.94
N SER A 103 24.46 -17.24 7.10
CA SER A 103 25.54 -16.71 7.93
C SER A 103 26.94 -17.25 7.56
N THR A 104 26.96 -18.46 6.97
CA THR A 104 28.16 -19.17 6.50
C THR A 104 27.72 -20.27 5.51
N TYR A 105 28.64 -21.14 5.11
CA TYR A 105 28.25 -22.36 4.43
C TYR A 105 27.34 -23.22 5.33
N ALA A 106 26.25 -23.67 4.77
CA ALA A 106 25.24 -24.47 5.49
C ALA A 106 24.52 -25.39 4.49
N LEU A 107 23.90 -26.46 5.01
CA LEU A 107 23.20 -27.44 4.21
C LEU A 107 21.76 -27.01 3.95
N SER A 108 21.30 -27.14 2.71
CA SER A 108 19.90 -26.86 2.35
C SER A 108 18.89 -27.76 3.08
N SER A 109 19.31 -28.92 3.54
CA SER A 109 18.49 -29.85 4.34
C SER A 109 18.05 -29.25 5.69
N THR A 110 18.80 -28.31 6.25
CA THR A 110 18.43 -27.61 7.49
C THR A 110 17.56 -26.38 7.21
N VAL A 111 17.47 -25.90 5.97
CA VAL A 111 16.69 -24.73 5.60
C VAL A 111 15.28 -25.11 5.12
N LEU A 112 15.19 -26.15 4.31
CA LEU A 112 13.94 -26.54 3.65
C LEU A 112 12.79 -26.83 4.62
N PRO A 113 12.98 -27.61 5.73
CA PRO A 113 11.89 -27.90 6.67
C PRO A 113 11.34 -26.66 7.37
N VAL A 114 12.19 -25.64 7.64
CA VAL A 114 11.74 -24.36 8.24
C VAL A 114 10.69 -23.70 7.35
N VAL A 115 11.03 -23.51 6.07
CA VAL A 115 10.18 -22.75 5.14
C VAL A 115 8.95 -23.53 4.71
N GLN A 116 9.05 -24.86 4.54
CA GLN A 116 7.91 -25.71 4.23
C GLN A 116 6.90 -25.72 5.36
N LYS A 117 7.35 -25.85 6.60
CA LYS A 117 6.49 -25.91 7.79
C LYS A 117 5.82 -24.56 8.09
N ALA A 118 6.54 -23.47 7.88
CA ALA A 118 6.03 -22.11 8.04
C ALA A 118 5.02 -21.74 6.94
N GLY A 119 5.27 -22.11 5.68
CA GLY A 119 4.35 -21.91 4.55
C GLY A 119 4.14 -20.45 4.16
N VAL A 120 5.18 -19.61 4.31
CA VAL A 120 5.12 -18.16 3.99
C VAL A 120 6.30 -17.76 3.09
N PRO A 121 6.20 -16.63 2.37
CA PRO A 121 7.28 -16.13 1.53
C PRO A 121 8.61 -15.97 2.28
N VAL A 122 9.72 -16.16 1.57
CA VAL A 122 11.07 -16.12 2.12
C VAL A 122 11.94 -15.11 1.38
N VAL A 123 12.65 -14.29 2.14
CA VAL A 123 13.75 -13.45 1.65
C VAL A 123 15.06 -13.99 2.17
N VAL A 124 15.90 -14.46 1.26
CA VAL A 124 17.25 -14.94 1.54
C VAL A 124 18.18 -13.75 1.67
N LEU A 125 18.77 -13.56 2.83
CA LEU A 125 19.72 -12.49 3.12
C LEU A 125 21.15 -13.00 2.94
N ASN A 126 21.77 -12.62 1.86
CA ASN A 126 23.20 -12.80 1.56
C ASN A 126 23.94 -11.52 1.94
N LEU A 127 24.07 -11.25 3.23
CA LEU A 127 24.64 -10.02 3.76
C LEU A 127 26.00 -10.29 4.43
N GLN A 128 27.07 -9.88 3.75
CA GLN A 128 28.42 -10.03 4.22
C GLN A 128 28.73 -9.02 5.36
N PRO A 129 29.61 -9.34 6.34
CA PRO A 129 29.89 -8.44 7.46
C PRO A 129 30.62 -7.16 7.06
N ALA A 130 31.41 -7.19 5.98
CA ALA A 130 32.12 -6.05 5.43
C ALA A 130 32.21 -6.15 3.91
N ARG A 131 32.61 -5.08 3.24
CA ARG A 131 32.70 -5.03 1.77
C ARG A 131 33.72 -5.99 1.17
N ALA A 132 34.74 -6.35 1.93
CA ALA A 132 35.76 -7.31 1.54
C ALA A 132 36.41 -7.92 2.79
N ILE A 133 37.03 -9.09 2.62
CA ILE A 133 38.00 -9.60 3.60
C ILE A 133 39.24 -8.72 3.55
N ASP A 134 39.82 -8.40 4.70
CA ASP A 134 41.16 -7.81 4.76
C ASP A 134 42.17 -8.88 4.37
N TYR A 135 42.62 -8.88 3.12
CA TYR A 135 43.52 -9.89 2.59
C TYR A 135 44.87 -9.91 3.32
N ALA A 136 45.38 -8.74 3.74
CA ALA A 136 46.66 -8.66 4.43
C ALA A 136 46.55 -9.28 5.83
N ALA A 137 45.54 -8.88 6.61
CA ALA A 137 45.27 -9.44 7.91
C ALA A 137 44.95 -10.94 7.84
N PHE A 138 44.16 -11.36 6.87
CA PHE A 138 43.78 -12.76 6.65
C PHE A 138 45.04 -13.61 6.37
N ASN A 139 45.91 -13.20 5.44
CA ASN A 139 47.10 -13.94 5.06
C ASN A 139 48.14 -13.95 6.19
N ALA A 140 48.18 -12.91 7.05
CA ALA A 140 49.05 -12.83 8.20
C ALA A 140 48.70 -13.83 9.34
N LEU A 141 47.48 -14.43 9.31
CA LEU A 141 47.12 -15.46 10.28
C LEU A 141 48.05 -16.67 10.30
N GLY A 142 48.61 -17.04 9.14
CA GLY A 142 49.64 -18.07 8.99
C GLY A 142 49.22 -19.49 9.40
N ASP A 143 48.08 -19.66 10.00
CA ASP A 143 47.49 -20.92 10.46
C ASP A 143 46.29 -21.32 9.65
N ARG A 144 46.27 -22.51 9.08
CA ARG A 144 45.22 -22.99 8.20
C ARG A 144 43.85 -23.06 8.89
N GLY A 145 43.79 -23.47 10.16
CA GLY A 145 42.55 -23.57 10.92
C GLY A 145 41.95 -22.18 11.17
N LYS A 146 42.78 -21.24 11.65
CA LYS A 146 42.38 -19.83 11.86
C LYS A 146 41.92 -19.17 10.57
N MET A 147 42.66 -19.37 9.48
CA MET A 147 42.27 -18.86 8.13
C MET A 147 40.94 -19.43 7.67
N THR A 148 40.68 -20.73 7.92
CA THR A 148 39.41 -21.36 7.55
C THR A 148 38.26 -20.75 8.38
N GLY A 149 38.42 -20.59 9.70
CA GLY A 149 37.42 -19.95 10.55
C GLY A 149 37.10 -18.50 10.13
N GLU A 150 38.16 -17.72 9.81
CA GLU A 150 37.99 -16.36 9.31
C GLU A 150 37.29 -16.32 7.98
N TRP A 151 37.63 -17.19 7.01
CA TRP A 151 36.94 -17.31 5.73
C TRP A 151 35.50 -17.69 5.90
N LEU A 152 35.14 -18.64 6.78
CA LEU A 152 33.80 -19.06 7.04
C LEU A 152 32.91 -17.92 7.57
N ALA A 153 33.48 -16.96 8.28
CA ALA A 153 32.73 -15.77 8.72
C ALA A 153 32.34 -14.81 7.55
N TYR A 154 32.93 -15.00 6.37
CA TYR A 154 32.62 -14.28 5.13
C TYR A 154 31.97 -15.17 4.06
N CYS A 155 31.55 -16.38 4.41
CA CYS A 155 31.06 -17.39 3.46
C CYS A 155 29.52 -17.32 3.26
N GLN A 156 28.91 -16.12 3.34
CA GLN A 156 27.48 -15.97 3.17
C GLN A 156 27.01 -16.43 1.77
N ALA A 157 27.74 -16.09 0.73
CA ALA A 157 27.43 -16.47 -0.63
C ALA A 157 27.62 -17.98 -0.93
N CYS A 158 28.31 -18.72 -0.08
CA CYS A 158 28.67 -20.11 -0.34
C CYS A 158 27.47 -21.05 -0.48
N ALA A 159 26.47 -20.92 0.40
CA ALA A 159 25.29 -21.78 0.43
C ALA A 159 24.11 -21.21 -0.38
N VAL A 160 24.16 -19.96 -0.80
CA VAL A 160 23.04 -19.29 -1.49
C VAL A 160 22.61 -20.00 -2.76
N PRO A 161 23.51 -20.41 -3.69
CA PRO A 161 23.11 -21.15 -4.90
C PRO A 161 22.49 -22.51 -4.57
N GLU A 162 22.98 -23.22 -3.54
CA GLU A 162 22.42 -24.49 -3.09
C GLU A 162 21.00 -24.30 -2.57
N ILE A 163 20.76 -23.33 -1.69
CA ILE A 163 19.45 -23.00 -1.13
C ILE A 163 18.49 -22.59 -2.26
N ALA A 164 18.93 -21.70 -3.16
CA ALA A 164 18.13 -21.25 -4.29
C ALA A 164 17.72 -22.42 -5.22
N SER A 165 18.65 -23.35 -5.51
CA SER A 165 18.36 -24.54 -6.29
C SER A 165 17.29 -25.42 -5.62
N VAL A 166 17.41 -25.63 -4.31
CA VAL A 166 16.44 -26.45 -3.55
C VAL A 166 15.08 -25.75 -3.50
N PHE A 167 15.00 -24.45 -3.26
CA PHE A 167 13.75 -23.70 -3.25
C PHE A 167 13.06 -23.74 -4.62
N THR A 168 13.82 -23.51 -5.71
CA THR A 168 13.28 -23.60 -7.08
C THR A 168 12.69 -24.98 -7.36
N ARG A 169 13.42 -26.06 -7.03
CA ARG A 169 12.97 -27.44 -7.26
C ARG A 169 11.81 -27.86 -6.37
N SER A 170 11.68 -27.24 -5.19
CA SER A 170 10.60 -27.52 -4.23
C SER A 170 9.39 -26.60 -4.42
N GLY A 171 9.41 -25.69 -5.40
CA GLY A 171 8.33 -24.73 -5.63
C GLY A 171 8.16 -23.70 -4.50
N ILE A 172 9.22 -23.43 -3.72
CA ILE A 172 9.21 -22.42 -2.65
C ILE A 172 9.44 -21.03 -3.27
N PRO A 173 8.48 -20.11 -3.18
CA PRO A 173 8.69 -18.73 -3.62
C PRO A 173 9.72 -18.04 -2.71
N PHE A 174 10.78 -17.53 -3.29
CA PHE A 174 11.79 -16.79 -2.54
C PHE A 174 12.29 -15.58 -3.32
N HIS A 175 12.89 -14.65 -2.58
CA HIS A 175 13.67 -13.54 -3.11
C HIS A 175 15.02 -13.50 -2.42
N GLN A 176 16.02 -12.87 -3.04
CA GLN A 176 17.35 -12.75 -2.49
C GLN A 176 17.75 -11.29 -2.42
N VAL A 177 18.29 -10.88 -1.26
CA VAL A 177 18.92 -9.58 -1.08
C VAL A 177 20.41 -9.80 -0.80
N THR A 178 21.26 -9.21 -1.63
CA THR A 178 22.72 -9.33 -1.52
C THR A 178 23.34 -7.97 -1.19
N GLY A 179 24.30 -7.95 -0.29
CA GLY A 179 25.01 -6.74 0.12
C GLY A 179 25.89 -6.96 1.34
N THR A 180 26.03 -5.91 2.15
CA THR A 180 26.68 -5.97 3.46
C THR A 180 25.68 -5.64 4.58
N LEU A 181 26.04 -5.97 5.83
CA LEU A 181 25.19 -5.69 6.99
C LEU A 181 24.90 -4.21 7.20
N ASP A 182 25.69 -3.31 6.60
CA ASP A 182 25.51 -1.86 6.65
C ASP A 182 25.06 -1.24 5.31
N ASP A 183 24.88 -2.04 4.25
CA ASP A 183 24.49 -1.57 2.92
C ASP A 183 23.08 -0.92 2.92
N THR A 184 23.04 0.37 2.61
CA THR A 184 21.79 1.14 2.60
C THR A 184 20.82 0.70 1.51
N LEU A 185 21.31 0.20 0.37
CA LEU A 185 20.44 -0.29 -0.73
C LEU A 185 19.79 -1.62 -0.34
N ALA A 186 20.58 -2.54 0.23
CA ALA A 186 20.04 -3.81 0.73
C ALA A 186 18.98 -3.57 1.82
N TRP A 187 19.23 -2.62 2.75
CA TRP A 187 18.28 -2.30 3.81
C TRP A 187 17.03 -1.59 3.32
N ARG A 188 17.13 -0.77 2.27
CA ARG A 188 15.95 -0.21 1.61
C ARG A 188 15.09 -1.34 1.05
N GLU A 189 15.68 -2.28 0.35
CA GLU A 189 14.97 -3.42 -0.23
C GLU A 189 14.33 -4.32 0.84
N ILE A 190 15.05 -4.63 1.93
CA ILE A 190 14.52 -5.38 3.09
C ILE A 190 13.32 -4.63 3.70
N THR A 191 13.41 -3.30 3.84
CA THR A 191 12.32 -2.46 4.35
C THR A 191 11.09 -2.54 3.47
N GLU A 192 11.24 -2.48 2.16
CA GLU A 192 10.14 -2.61 1.20
C GLU A 192 9.43 -3.98 1.29
N TRP A 193 10.18 -5.06 1.56
CA TRP A 193 9.60 -6.38 1.83
C TRP A 193 8.76 -6.42 3.10
N VAL A 194 9.24 -5.80 4.17
CA VAL A 194 8.47 -5.67 5.42
C VAL A 194 7.20 -4.85 5.19
N ASP A 195 7.30 -3.75 4.44
CA ASP A 195 6.13 -2.90 4.12
C ASP A 195 5.12 -3.67 3.27
N ALA A 196 5.57 -4.45 2.29
CA ALA A 196 4.70 -5.31 1.47
C ALA A 196 3.99 -6.37 2.32
N ALA A 197 4.70 -7.02 3.25
CA ALA A 197 4.10 -7.99 4.17
C ALA A 197 3.06 -7.34 5.11
N ARG A 198 3.32 -6.10 5.57
CA ARG A 198 2.37 -5.31 6.34
C ARG A 198 1.11 -5.01 5.52
N VAL A 199 1.27 -4.56 4.27
CA VAL A 199 0.12 -4.27 3.40
C VAL A 199 -0.67 -5.54 3.10
N ALA A 200 -0.03 -6.67 2.80
CA ALA A 200 -0.71 -7.95 2.61
C ALA A 200 -1.55 -8.33 3.85
N ARG A 201 -1.04 -8.06 5.06
CA ARG A 201 -1.80 -8.27 6.30
C ARG A 201 -2.98 -7.33 6.43
N VAL A 202 -2.81 -6.04 6.11
CA VAL A 202 -3.91 -5.06 6.12
C VAL A 202 -5.03 -5.51 5.20
N LEU A 203 -4.71 -5.92 3.97
CA LEU A 203 -5.70 -6.43 3.02
C LEU A 203 -6.43 -7.69 3.54
N ALA A 204 -5.69 -8.65 4.11
CA ALA A 204 -6.26 -9.88 4.66
C ALA A 204 -7.16 -9.66 5.90
N SER A 205 -7.09 -8.50 6.52
CA SER A 205 -7.98 -8.12 7.65
C SER A 205 -9.05 -7.13 7.26
N ALA A 206 -8.97 -6.57 6.05
CA ALA A 206 -9.89 -5.53 5.58
C ALA A 206 -11.28 -6.07 5.26
N ARG A 207 -12.26 -5.19 5.38
CA ARG A 207 -13.66 -5.40 4.96
C ARG A 207 -14.02 -4.39 3.89
N LEU A 208 -14.33 -4.90 2.71
CA LEU A 208 -14.77 -4.09 1.58
C LEU A 208 -16.29 -4.23 1.45
N GLY A 209 -17.00 -3.12 1.58
CA GLY A 209 -18.45 -3.05 1.34
C GLY A 209 -18.73 -2.94 -0.16
N ILE A 210 -19.74 -3.67 -0.63
CA ILE A 210 -20.34 -3.49 -1.95
C ILE A 210 -21.79 -3.03 -1.72
N MET A 211 -22.13 -1.84 -2.20
CA MET A 211 -23.48 -1.28 -2.03
C MET A 211 -24.10 -0.98 -3.39
N GLY A 212 -25.18 -1.68 -3.71
CA GLY A 212 -25.88 -1.58 -4.99
C GLY A 212 -25.39 -2.60 -6.01
N HIS A 213 -25.16 -2.17 -7.23
CA HIS A 213 -24.80 -3.03 -8.36
C HIS A 213 -23.72 -2.36 -9.24
N TYR A 214 -23.11 -3.13 -10.13
CA TYR A 214 -22.21 -2.56 -11.14
C TYR A 214 -22.95 -1.56 -12.04
N TYR A 215 -22.25 -0.56 -12.53
CA TYR A 215 -22.79 0.34 -13.54
C TYR A 215 -23.19 -0.48 -14.76
N ASP A 216 -24.47 -0.34 -15.19
CA ASP A 216 -24.99 -1.09 -16.32
C ASP A 216 -24.30 -0.69 -17.63
N GLY A 217 -23.81 -1.68 -18.37
CA GLY A 217 -23.08 -1.49 -19.63
C GLY A 217 -21.58 -1.31 -19.51
N MET A 218 -21.03 -1.01 -18.34
CA MET A 218 -19.57 -0.94 -18.10
C MET A 218 -19.01 -2.33 -17.77
N LEU A 219 -18.83 -3.18 -18.79
CA LEU A 219 -18.43 -4.59 -18.61
C LEU A 219 -17.05 -4.76 -18.01
N ASP A 220 -16.19 -3.78 -18.16
CA ASP A 220 -14.82 -3.77 -17.66
C ASP A 220 -14.71 -3.61 -16.14
N VAL A 221 -15.70 -3.02 -15.45
CA VAL A 221 -15.70 -2.87 -13.99
C VAL A 221 -16.08 -4.15 -13.26
N TYR A 222 -16.69 -5.12 -13.94
CA TYR A 222 -17.14 -6.37 -13.33
C TYR A 222 -15.95 -7.19 -12.82
N SER A 223 -16.16 -7.84 -11.69
CA SER A 223 -15.17 -8.73 -11.08
C SER A 223 -15.86 -9.81 -10.24
N ASP A 224 -15.25 -10.98 -10.16
CA ASP A 224 -15.67 -12.05 -9.27
C ASP A 224 -15.26 -11.74 -7.81
N PRO A 225 -16.23 -11.51 -6.90
CA PRO A 225 -15.93 -11.25 -5.49
C PRO A 225 -15.21 -12.40 -4.79
N THR A 226 -15.41 -13.65 -5.23
CA THR A 226 -14.72 -14.82 -4.69
C THR A 226 -13.22 -14.75 -4.98
N VAL A 227 -12.88 -14.43 -6.24
CA VAL A 227 -11.48 -14.27 -6.66
C VAL A 227 -10.83 -13.10 -5.93
N GLN A 228 -11.53 -11.99 -5.74
CA GLN A 228 -11.05 -10.85 -4.95
C GLN A 228 -10.72 -11.26 -3.50
N SER A 229 -11.67 -11.94 -2.84
CA SER A 229 -11.45 -12.44 -1.46
C SER A 229 -10.32 -13.46 -1.38
N ALA A 230 -10.26 -14.41 -2.31
CA ALA A 230 -9.22 -15.43 -2.32
C ALA A 230 -7.81 -14.85 -2.53
N THR A 231 -7.69 -13.84 -3.38
CA THR A 231 -6.40 -13.19 -3.70
C THR A 231 -5.90 -12.29 -2.59
N PHE A 232 -6.75 -11.38 -2.11
CA PHE A 232 -6.34 -10.35 -1.14
C PHE A 232 -6.61 -10.74 0.32
N GLY A 233 -7.40 -11.79 0.55
CA GLY A 233 -7.89 -12.15 1.88
C GLY A 233 -8.95 -11.19 2.43
N THR A 234 -9.36 -10.20 1.65
CA THR A 234 -10.35 -9.18 2.04
C THR A 234 -11.73 -9.79 2.20
N VAL A 235 -12.40 -9.47 3.29
CA VAL A 235 -13.81 -9.88 3.50
C VAL A 235 -14.74 -8.95 2.73
N ILE A 236 -15.44 -9.48 1.75
CA ILE A 236 -16.45 -8.72 1.00
C ILE A 236 -17.79 -8.77 1.73
N ARG A 237 -18.44 -7.61 1.87
CA ARG A 237 -19.74 -7.42 2.51
C ARG A 237 -20.71 -6.76 1.54
N HIS A 238 -21.78 -7.46 1.16
CA HIS A 238 -22.87 -6.84 0.43
C HIS A 238 -23.74 -6.02 1.40
N LEU A 239 -24.04 -4.80 1.02
CA LEU A 239 -24.76 -3.82 1.83
C LEU A 239 -26.03 -3.41 1.11
N GLU A 240 -27.13 -3.41 1.85
CA GLU A 240 -28.41 -2.90 1.36
C GLU A 240 -28.45 -1.36 1.43
N ILE A 241 -28.98 -0.72 0.39
CA ILE A 241 -29.16 0.73 0.35
C ILE A 241 -30.08 1.19 1.49
N ASP A 242 -31.06 0.37 1.86
CA ASP A 242 -31.96 0.65 2.98
C ASP A 242 -31.24 0.81 4.32
N ALA A 243 -30.08 0.19 4.51
CA ALA A 243 -29.27 0.43 5.71
C ALA A 243 -28.78 1.89 5.75
N LEU A 244 -28.30 2.42 4.62
CA LEU A 244 -27.87 3.82 4.52
C LEU A 244 -29.06 4.79 4.66
N LYS A 245 -30.22 4.48 4.05
CA LYS A 245 -31.46 5.27 4.21
C LYS A 245 -31.86 5.38 5.69
N ARG A 246 -31.91 4.26 6.38
CA ARG A 246 -32.26 4.20 7.81
C ARG A 246 -31.31 5.09 8.65
N LEU A 247 -30.01 4.98 8.40
CA LEU A 247 -29.00 5.78 9.11
C LEU A 247 -29.14 7.27 8.83
N ARG A 248 -29.43 7.64 7.56
CA ARG A 248 -29.58 9.03 7.13
C ARG A 248 -30.83 9.69 7.74
N ARG A 249 -31.94 8.95 7.82
CA ARG A 249 -33.16 9.44 8.49
C ARG A 249 -32.95 9.75 9.98
N GLY A 250 -32.06 9.01 10.63
CA GLY A 250 -31.72 9.22 12.04
C GLY A 250 -30.69 10.33 12.31
N VAL A 251 -30.23 11.07 11.29
CA VAL A 251 -29.25 12.16 11.46
C VAL A 251 -29.94 13.41 12.01
N THR A 252 -29.45 13.91 13.15
CA THR A 252 -29.96 15.09 13.82
C THR A 252 -29.43 16.39 13.20
N ALA A 253 -30.11 17.51 13.46
CA ALA A 253 -29.66 18.83 13.03
C ALA A 253 -28.28 19.21 13.61
N GLY A 254 -28.02 18.83 14.87
CA GLY A 254 -26.71 19.08 15.51
C GLY A 254 -25.56 18.34 14.83
N GLU A 255 -25.77 17.09 14.39
CA GLU A 255 -24.76 16.33 13.64
C GLU A 255 -24.54 16.91 12.24
N VAL A 256 -25.59 17.38 11.58
CA VAL A 256 -25.46 18.09 10.30
C VAL A 256 -24.62 19.35 10.48
N ALA A 257 -24.91 20.16 11.51
CA ALA A 257 -24.12 21.37 11.79
C ALA A 257 -22.65 21.07 12.06
N ALA A 258 -22.34 20.05 12.85
CA ALA A 258 -20.97 19.61 13.12
C ALA A 258 -20.26 19.14 11.84
N LYS A 259 -20.97 18.41 10.96
CA LYS A 259 -20.43 17.94 9.68
C LYS A 259 -20.21 19.09 8.70
N LEU A 260 -21.07 20.11 8.70
CA LEU A 260 -20.85 21.32 7.90
C LEU A 260 -19.57 22.04 8.31
N GLU A 261 -19.26 22.11 9.60
CA GLU A 261 -18.00 22.68 10.09
C GLU A 261 -16.78 21.82 9.64
N GLU A 262 -16.89 20.49 9.64
CA GLU A 262 -15.86 19.60 9.09
C GLU A 262 -15.67 19.87 7.59
N ILE A 263 -16.73 20.00 6.82
CA ILE A 263 -16.72 20.31 5.39
C ILE A 263 -16.01 21.65 5.14
N ARG A 264 -16.35 22.71 5.87
CA ARG A 264 -15.73 24.04 5.71
C ARG A 264 -14.23 24.04 6.08
N ARG A 265 -13.82 23.20 7.05
CA ARG A 265 -12.39 23.02 7.35
C ARG A 265 -11.65 22.27 6.25
N SER A 266 -12.29 21.28 5.65
CA SER A 266 -11.69 20.37 4.67
C SER A 266 -11.65 20.92 3.25
N PHE A 267 -12.61 21.80 2.89
CA PHE A 267 -12.80 22.34 1.55
C PHE A 267 -12.95 23.87 1.56
N ASP A 268 -12.51 24.48 0.46
CA ASP A 268 -12.95 25.82 0.10
C ASP A 268 -14.29 25.71 -0.61
N VAL A 269 -15.35 26.18 0.05
CA VAL A 269 -16.72 26.05 -0.46
C VAL A 269 -17.00 27.19 -1.43
N SER A 270 -17.24 26.90 -2.69
CA SER A 270 -17.63 27.91 -3.69
C SER A 270 -18.93 28.60 -3.29
N SER A 271 -19.02 29.91 -3.55
CA SER A 271 -20.25 30.67 -3.35
C SER A 271 -21.44 30.19 -4.20
N GLU A 272 -21.18 29.37 -5.23
CA GLU A 272 -22.22 28.73 -6.04
C GLU A 272 -22.89 27.55 -5.33
N CYS A 273 -22.28 27.01 -4.26
CA CYS A 273 -22.87 25.91 -3.48
C CYS A 273 -24.03 26.44 -2.61
N SER A 274 -25.22 25.92 -2.84
CA SER A 274 -26.38 26.33 -2.04
C SER A 274 -26.36 25.70 -0.63
N GLY A 275 -26.96 26.40 0.35
CA GLY A 275 -27.12 25.88 1.71
C GLY A 275 -27.82 24.52 1.75
N PRO A 276 -28.96 24.32 1.06
CA PRO A 276 -29.65 23.05 1.01
C PRO A 276 -28.77 21.89 0.47
N GLU A 277 -27.94 22.11 -0.57
CA GLU A 277 -27.04 21.09 -1.11
C GLU A 277 -25.93 20.72 -0.10
N LEU A 278 -25.38 21.69 0.59
CA LEU A 278 -24.40 21.46 1.66
C LEU A 278 -25.01 20.65 2.82
N GLU A 279 -26.24 20.95 3.24
CA GLU A 279 -26.96 20.19 4.27
C GLU A 279 -27.25 18.75 3.84
N ARG A 280 -27.66 18.54 2.59
CA ARG A 280 -27.87 17.21 2.01
C ARG A 280 -26.56 16.41 2.05
N ALA A 281 -25.45 16.99 1.57
CA ALA A 281 -24.14 16.36 1.59
C ALA A 281 -23.68 16.04 3.00
N ALA A 282 -23.84 16.98 3.95
CA ALA A 282 -23.48 16.77 5.34
C ALA A 282 -24.30 15.63 5.97
N ARG A 283 -25.62 15.59 5.74
CA ARG A 283 -26.50 14.54 6.25
C ARG A 283 -26.10 13.15 5.73
N THR A 284 -25.82 13.06 4.43
CA THR A 284 -25.39 11.80 3.79
C THR A 284 -23.98 11.40 4.28
N ALA A 285 -23.06 12.35 4.47
CA ALA A 285 -21.73 12.06 5.02
C ALA A 285 -21.79 11.50 6.44
N VAL A 286 -22.66 12.04 7.33
CA VAL A 286 -22.89 11.45 8.66
C VAL A 286 -23.43 10.03 8.58
N ALA A 287 -24.37 9.78 7.67
CA ALA A 287 -24.93 8.44 7.48
C ALA A 287 -23.87 7.43 6.99
N LEU A 288 -22.98 7.86 6.09
CA LEU A 288 -21.85 7.04 5.62
C LEU A 288 -20.87 6.74 6.76
N ASP A 289 -20.54 7.71 7.59
CA ASP A 289 -19.69 7.49 8.77
C ASP A 289 -20.28 6.41 9.69
N ARG A 290 -21.58 6.47 9.92
CA ARG A 290 -22.31 5.48 10.73
C ARG A 290 -22.32 4.10 10.06
N LEU A 291 -22.55 4.05 8.74
CA LEU A 291 -22.54 2.79 7.97
C LEU A 291 -21.17 2.11 8.06
N VAL A 292 -20.11 2.88 7.84
CA VAL A 292 -18.74 2.39 7.93
C VAL A 292 -18.43 1.86 9.33
N ALA A 293 -18.84 2.57 10.37
CA ALA A 293 -18.62 2.16 11.75
C ALA A 293 -19.44 0.89 12.12
N GLU A 294 -20.74 0.83 11.79
CA GLU A 294 -21.62 -0.32 12.06
C GLU A 294 -21.11 -1.58 11.34
N GLN A 295 -20.74 -1.45 10.06
CA GLN A 295 -20.28 -2.56 9.24
C GLN A 295 -18.78 -2.84 9.37
N LYS A 296 -18.04 -1.97 10.07
CA LYS A 296 -16.58 -2.02 10.27
C LYS A 296 -15.84 -2.11 8.94
N LEU A 297 -16.18 -1.22 8.01
CA LEU A 297 -15.61 -1.20 6.66
C LEU A 297 -14.24 -0.52 6.64
N ASP A 298 -13.36 -1.04 5.79
CA ASP A 298 -12.04 -0.50 5.49
C ASP A 298 -11.94 0.03 4.05
N ALA A 299 -12.95 -0.25 3.22
CA ALA A 299 -13.15 0.27 1.88
C ALA A 299 -14.61 0.11 1.46
N LEU A 300 -15.05 0.85 0.44
CA LEU A 300 -16.41 0.77 -0.12
C LEU A 300 -16.35 0.88 -1.64
N ALA A 301 -17.11 0.05 -2.34
CA ALA A 301 -17.47 0.22 -3.74
C ALA A 301 -18.99 0.39 -3.83
N TYR A 302 -19.46 1.38 -4.57
CA TYR A 302 -20.90 1.62 -4.64
C TYR A 302 -21.33 2.12 -6.02
N TYR A 303 -22.52 1.72 -6.39
CA TYR A 303 -23.30 2.35 -7.45
C TYR A 303 -24.76 1.93 -7.32
N TYR A 304 -25.65 2.85 -7.48
CA TYR A 304 -27.08 2.61 -7.70
C TYR A 304 -27.73 3.84 -8.30
N GLU A 305 -28.86 3.64 -8.93
CA GLU A 305 -29.69 4.74 -9.41
C GLU A 305 -30.99 4.79 -8.60
N GLY A 306 -31.40 6.00 -8.27
CA GLY A 306 -32.73 6.23 -7.72
C GLY A 306 -33.71 6.60 -8.82
N THR A 307 -34.98 6.25 -8.63
CA THR A 307 -36.06 6.84 -9.43
C THR A 307 -36.13 8.34 -9.15
N ALA A 308 -36.37 9.16 -10.16
CA ALA A 308 -36.47 10.61 -10.01
C ALA A 308 -37.42 11.00 -8.84
N GLY A 309 -36.92 11.80 -7.91
CA GLY A 309 -37.61 12.22 -6.69
C GLY A 309 -37.59 11.22 -5.53
N SER A 310 -36.96 10.04 -5.69
CA SER A 310 -36.83 9.07 -4.60
C SER A 310 -35.79 9.46 -3.57
N GLU A 311 -35.81 8.83 -2.39
CA GLU A 311 -34.79 9.00 -1.37
C GLU A 311 -33.44 8.43 -1.83
N GLU A 312 -33.45 7.39 -2.64
CA GLU A 312 -32.24 6.79 -3.25
C GLU A 312 -31.54 7.81 -4.15
N GLU A 313 -32.27 8.50 -5.02
CA GLU A 313 -31.73 9.58 -5.84
C GLU A 313 -31.17 10.72 -4.97
N ASP A 314 -31.88 11.09 -3.91
CA ASP A 314 -31.42 12.15 -3.00
C ASP A 314 -30.11 11.79 -2.29
N ILE A 315 -29.92 10.53 -1.93
CA ILE A 315 -28.69 10.02 -1.32
C ILE A 315 -27.55 9.97 -2.34
N ILE A 316 -27.75 9.30 -3.50
CA ILE A 316 -26.68 9.11 -4.48
C ILE A 316 -26.15 10.43 -5.02
N THR A 317 -27.02 11.42 -5.20
CA THR A 317 -26.62 12.77 -5.65
C THR A 317 -26.01 13.65 -4.55
N SER A 318 -25.93 13.20 -3.31
CA SER A 318 -25.31 13.92 -2.19
C SER A 318 -24.16 13.17 -1.52
N ILE A 319 -23.70 12.06 -2.12
CA ILE A 319 -22.74 11.13 -1.51
C ILE A 319 -21.25 11.57 -1.63
N ILE A 320 -20.91 12.35 -2.66
CA ILE A 320 -19.54 12.65 -3.10
C ILE A 320 -18.67 13.25 -1.98
N VAL A 321 -19.22 14.20 -1.23
CA VAL A 321 -18.48 14.85 -0.12
C VAL A 321 -18.12 13.83 0.95
N GLY A 322 -19.09 12.98 1.32
CA GLY A 322 -18.87 11.90 2.29
C GLY A 322 -17.82 10.90 1.83
N ASN A 323 -17.85 10.51 0.55
CA ASN A 323 -16.85 9.62 -0.05
C ASN A 323 -15.44 10.21 0.02
N SER A 324 -15.29 11.49 -0.31
CA SER A 324 -14.00 12.18 -0.29
C SER A 324 -13.45 12.29 1.14
N LEU A 325 -14.32 12.58 2.11
CA LEU A 325 -13.96 12.60 3.53
C LEU A 325 -13.57 11.22 4.06
N LEU A 326 -14.27 10.15 3.67
CA LEU A 326 -13.93 8.77 4.03
C LEU A 326 -12.58 8.36 3.42
N THR A 327 -12.37 8.63 2.13
CA THR A 327 -11.12 8.33 1.43
C THR A 327 -9.93 9.03 2.11
N ALA A 328 -10.08 10.29 2.51
CA ALA A 328 -9.06 11.02 3.25
C ALA A 328 -8.79 10.46 4.66
N ARG A 329 -9.69 9.68 5.21
CA ARG A 329 -9.57 9.00 6.51
C ARG A 329 -9.23 7.51 6.40
N HIS A 330 -8.54 7.12 5.33
CA HIS A 330 -8.07 5.76 5.08
C HIS A 330 -9.17 4.72 4.79
N ILE A 331 -10.35 5.17 4.35
CA ILE A 331 -11.46 4.33 3.91
C ILE A 331 -11.77 4.67 2.46
N PRO A 332 -11.01 4.12 1.51
CA PRO A 332 -11.19 4.39 0.09
C PRO A 332 -12.60 4.06 -0.39
N VAL A 333 -13.16 4.94 -1.22
CA VAL A 333 -14.48 4.75 -1.80
C VAL A 333 -14.40 4.83 -3.32
N ALA A 334 -14.69 3.72 -4.00
CA ALA A 334 -14.74 3.63 -5.45
C ALA A 334 -16.16 3.80 -5.95
N GLY A 335 -16.35 4.63 -6.98
CA GLY A 335 -17.60 4.77 -7.72
C GLY A 335 -17.90 3.55 -8.59
N GLU A 336 -19.05 3.60 -9.28
CA GLU A 336 -19.46 2.64 -10.30
C GLU A 336 -19.44 1.16 -9.87
N CYS A 337 -19.41 0.96 -8.55
CA CYS A 337 -19.26 -0.35 -7.89
C CYS A 337 -17.98 -1.10 -8.27
N GLU A 338 -16.91 -0.36 -8.65
CA GLU A 338 -15.68 -1.01 -9.09
C GLU A 338 -14.82 -1.53 -7.93
N VAL A 339 -15.04 -2.79 -7.59
CA VAL A 339 -14.32 -3.51 -6.53
C VAL A 339 -12.82 -3.58 -6.77
N LYS A 340 -12.39 -3.76 -8.03
CA LYS A 340 -10.97 -3.81 -8.41
C LYS A 340 -10.25 -2.51 -8.08
N ASN A 341 -10.87 -1.38 -8.41
CA ASN A 341 -10.27 -0.09 -8.09
C ASN A 341 -10.36 0.24 -6.60
N ALA A 342 -11.40 -0.17 -5.88
CA ALA A 342 -11.43 -0.08 -4.42
C ALA A 342 -10.26 -0.83 -3.76
N GLN A 343 -9.89 -2.01 -4.28
CA GLN A 343 -8.70 -2.75 -3.84
C GLN A 343 -7.40 -2.01 -4.19
N ALA A 344 -7.28 -1.47 -5.41
CA ALA A 344 -6.12 -0.69 -5.82
C ALA A 344 -5.93 0.56 -4.93
N MET A 345 -7.00 1.29 -4.66
CA MET A 345 -7.00 2.44 -3.75
C MET A 345 -6.59 2.02 -2.33
N LYS A 346 -7.09 0.86 -1.83
CA LYS A 346 -6.73 0.35 -0.49
C LYS A 346 -5.27 -0.09 -0.41
N ILE A 347 -4.72 -0.67 -1.46
CA ILE A 347 -3.28 -0.99 -1.56
C ILE A 347 -2.45 0.30 -1.45
N MET A 348 -2.81 1.32 -2.22
CA MET A 348 -2.13 2.62 -2.21
C MET A 348 -2.21 3.29 -0.84
N ASP A 349 -3.40 3.33 -0.25
CA ASP A 349 -3.64 3.85 1.10
C ASP A 349 -2.77 3.13 2.15
N ALA A 350 -2.74 1.81 2.12
CA ALA A 350 -1.95 1.01 3.04
C ALA A 350 -0.43 1.21 2.88
N PHE A 351 0.06 1.59 1.71
CA PHE A 351 1.44 2.03 1.49
C PHE A 351 1.70 3.49 1.89
N GLY A 352 0.67 4.24 2.27
CA GLY A 352 0.77 5.66 2.61
C GLY A 352 0.85 6.58 1.38
N ALA A 353 0.50 6.08 0.21
CA ALA A 353 0.52 6.85 -1.04
C ALA A 353 -0.80 7.57 -1.32
N GLY A 354 -1.84 7.36 -0.52
CA GLY A 354 -3.19 7.84 -0.78
C GLY A 354 -3.95 6.87 -1.69
N GLY A 355 -4.32 7.29 -2.89
CA GLY A 355 -5.09 6.49 -3.85
C GLY A 355 -6.41 7.18 -4.18
N SER A 356 -6.39 8.08 -5.17
CA SER A 356 -7.60 8.72 -5.69
C SER A 356 -8.19 7.88 -6.80
N PHE A 357 -9.51 7.80 -6.84
CA PHE A 357 -10.27 7.23 -7.93
C PHE A 357 -10.07 8.09 -9.18
N SER A 358 -9.63 7.50 -10.29
CA SER A 358 -9.18 8.25 -11.48
C SER A 358 -9.36 7.47 -12.77
N GLU A 359 -9.49 8.21 -13.89
CA GLU A 359 -9.53 7.71 -15.25
C GLU A 359 -8.74 8.64 -16.19
N PHE A 360 -8.47 8.22 -17.42
CA PHE A 360 -7.89 9.05 -18.45
C PHE A 360 -8.95 10.00 -19.04
N TYR A 361 -8.64 11.31 -19.09
CA TYR A 361 -9.53 12.31 -19.70
C TYR A 361 -9.09 12.70 -21.09
N ALA A 362 -7.85 13.17 -21.23
CA ALA A 362 -7.34 13.69 -22.47
C ALA A 362 -5.83 13.51 -22.59
N MET A 363 -5.35 13.50 -23.81
CA MET A 363 -3.93 13.47 -24.16
C MET A 363 -3.52 14.84 -24.69
N ASP A 364 -2.42 15.35 -24.17
CA ASP A 364 -1.77 16.57 -24.67
C ASP A 364 -0.43 16.17 -25.29
N PHE A 365 -0.41 16.06 -26.60
CA PHE A 365 0.77 15.68 -27.39
C PHE A 365 1.77 16.84 -27.58
N ASN A 366 1.41 18.06 -27.20
CA ASN A 366 2.36 19.17 -27.25
C ASN A 366 3.26 19.17 -26.01
N ASP A 367 2.65 18.96 -24.86
CA ASP A 367 3.35 18.95 -23.57
C ASP A 367 3.76 17.53 -23.11
N GLU A 368 3.40 16.50 -23.89
CA GLU A 368 3.63 15.09 -23.56
C GLU A 368 3.11 14.75 -22.15
N VAL A 369 1.83 15.07 -21.89
CA VAL A 369 1.15 14.78 -20.64
C VAL A 369 -0.23 14.18 -20.86
N ILE A 370 -0.70 13.44 -19.88
CA ILE A 370 -2.05 12.91 -19.84
C ILE A 370 -2.82 13.63 -18.73
N LEU A 371 -4.00 14.15 -19.08
CA LEU A 371 -4.94 14.67 -18.11
C LEU A 371 -5.76 13.51 -17.55
N MET A 372 -5.76 13.38 -16.24
CA MET A 372 -6.49 12.31 -15.53
C MET A 372 -7.17 12.88 -14.29
N GLY A 373 -8.28 12.28 -13.96
CA GLY A 373 -9.06 12.61 -12.77
C GLY A 373 -10.32 11.77 -12.69
N HIS A 374 -11.32 12.25 -11.97
CA HIS A 374 -12.66 11.66 -12.00
C HIS A 374 -13.71 12.71 -11.64
N ASP A 375 -14.90 12.56 -12.22
CA ASP A 375 -16.03 13.43 -11.90
C ASP A 375 -16.58 13.10 -10.51
N GLY A 376 -16.65 14.10 -9.66
CA GLY A 376 -17.22 14.01 -8.32
C GLY A 376 -16.20 13.90 -7.17
N PRO A 377 -15.69 12.71 -6.80
CA PRO A 377 -14.86 12.55 -5.61
C PRO A 377 -13.39 12.94 -5.82
N GLY A 378 -12.70 13.27 -4.71
CA GLY A 378 -11.27 13.49 -4.68
C GLY A 378 -10.65 13.01 -3.38
N HIS A 379 -9.34 12.79 -3.37
CA HIS A 379 -8.57 12.37 -2.19
C HIS A 379 -7.83 13.55 -1.57
N LEU A 380 -8.39 14.15 -0.51
CA LEU A 380 -7.86 15.37 0.12
C LEU A 380 -6.40 15.25 0.58
N GLY A 381 -5.99 14.07 1.04
CA GLY A 381 -4.63 13.83 1.56
C GLY A 381 -3.51 13.91 0.51
N ILE A 382 -3.84 13.87 -0.79
CA ILE A 382 -2.87 14.00 -1.89
C ILE A 382 -3.09 15.26 -2.74
N ALA A 383 -4.03 16.12 -2.33
CA ALA A 383 -4.33 17.33 -3.05
C ALA A 383 -3.19 18.35 -3.03
N GLU A 384 -3.10 19.16 -4.09
CA GLU A 384 -2.32 20.39 -4.13
C GLU A 384 -3.16 21.52 -3.52
N GLY A 385 -2.82 21.89 -2.29
CA GLY A 385 -3.60 22.87 -1.54
C GLY A 385 -4.93 22.32 -1.03
N LYS A 386 -5.83 23.22 -0.70
CA LYS A 386 -7.16 22.88 -0.18
C LYS A 386 -8.14 22.64 -1.35
N PRO A 387 -8.80 21.48 -1.44
CA PRO A 387 -9.77 21.22 -2.50
C PRO A 387 -10.96 22.17 -2.45
N ILE A 388 -11.58 22.42 -3.60
CA ILE A 388 -12.73 23.30 -3.74
C ILE A 388 -13.99 22.45 -3.91
N LEU A 389 -15.07 22.79 -3.21
CA LEU A 389 -16.40 22.24 -3.48
C LEU A 389 -17.11 23.14 -4.50
N LYS A 390 -17.65 22.51 -5.54
CA LYS A 390 -18.46 23.16 -6.58
C LYS A 390 -19.79 22.42 -6.77
N PRO A 391 -20.83 23.08 -7.31
CA PRO A 391 -22.04 22.37 -7.73
C PRO A 391 -21.71 21.40 -8.88
N LEU A 392 -22.22 20.19 -8.80
CA LEU A 392 -22.18 19.23 -9.90
C LEU A 392 -23.28 19.58 -10.92
N LYS A 393 -22.91 20.32 -11.96
CA LYS A 393 -23.87 20.85 -12.97
C LYS A 393 -24.25 19.82 -14.03
N VAL A 394 -23.43 18.80 -14.24
CA VAL A 394 -23.65 17.73 -15.21
C VAL A 394 -23.35 16.39 -14.54
N PHE A 395 -24.17 15.37 -14.81
CA PHE A 395 -24.02 14.04 -14.25
C PHE A 395 -24.30 12.99 -15.35
N HIS A 396 -23.26 12.65 -16.15
CA HIS A 396 -23.31 11.61 -17.20
C HIS A 396 -24.64 11.60 -18.01
N GLY A 397 -24.97 12.74 -18.64
CA GLY A 397 -26.20 12.88 -19.42
C GLY A 397 -27.50 13.03 -18.61
N LYS A 398 -27.42 13.08 -17.28
CA LYS A 398 -28.54 13.39 -16.37
C LYS A 398 -28.46 14.83 -15.90
N PRO A 399 -29.58 15.45 -15.43
CA PRO A 399 -29.51 16.75 -14.78
C PRO A 399 -28.54 16.72 -13.60
N GLY A 400 -27.59 17.65 -13.57
CA GLY A 400 -26.63 17.79 -12.50
C GLY A 400 -27.31 18.11 -11.16
N LYS A 401 -26.91 17.42 -10.09
CA LYS A 401 -27.41 17.63 -8.74
C LYS A 401 -26.35 17.22 -7.74
N GLY A 402 -26.18 18.00 -6.68
CA GLY A 402 -25.20 17.72 -5.64
C GLY A 402 -23.92 18.52 -5.81
N LEU A 403 -22.85 18.03 -5.18
CA LEU A 403 -21.57 18.71 -5.09
C LEU A 403 -20.47 17.83 -5.69
N SER A 404 -19.47 18.48 -6.27
CA SER A 404 -18.25 17.89 -6.82
C SER A 404 -17.02 18.47 -6.13
N VAL A 405 -15.91 17.70 -6.12
CA VAL A 405 -14.63 18.12 -5.60
C VAL A 405 -13.70 18.51 -6.76
N GLU A 406 -13.39 19.81 -6.86
CA GLU A 406 -12.35 20.28 -7.77
C GLU A 406 -11.01 20.28 -7.03
N MET A 407 -10.07 19.48 -7.51
CA MET A 407 -8.72 19.43 -6.96
C MET A 407 -7.70 18.98 -8.00
N LYS A 408 -6.44 19.34 -7.73
CA LYS A 408 -5.27 18.77 -8.41
C LYS A 408 -4.50 17.89 -7.42
N VAL A 409 -3.89 16.83 -7.92
CA VAL A 409 -2.91 16.07 -7.15
C VAL A 409 -1.63 16.90 -7.05
N ARG A 410 -1.04 16.96 -5.84
CA ARG A 410 0.21 17.71 -5.62
C ARG A 410 1.30 17.28 -6.59
N HIS A 411 2.10 18.25 -7.01
CA HIS A 411 3.20 18.00 -7.96
C HIS A 411 4.28 17.08 -7.38
N GLY A 412 4.92 16.33 -8.26
CA GLY A 412 5.99 15.40 -7.96
C GLY A 412 5.65 13.95 -8.30
N PRO A 413 6.42 12.99 -7.75
CA PRO A 413 6.29 11.58 -8.09
C PRO A 413 4.90 11.03 -7.80
N VAL A 414 4.38 10.23 -8.73
CA VAL A 414 3.09 9.52 -8.59
C VAL A 414 3.22 8.08 -9.09
N THR A 415 2.32 7.24 -8.63
CA THR A 415 2.12 5.88 -9.15
C THR A 415 0.66 5.69 -9.52
N LEU A 416 0.41 5.15 -10.71
CA LEU A 416 -0.87 4.58 -11.10
C LEU A 416 -0.88 3.11 -10.71
N LEU A 417 -2.02 2.62 -10.23
CA LEU A 417 -2.21 1.21 -9.90
C LEU A 417 -3.61 0.76 -10.35
N ALA A 418 -3.65 -0.36 -11.06
CA ALA A 418 -4.87 -1.06 -11.37
C ALA A 418 -4.80 -2.53 -10.93
N VAL A 419 -5.90 -3.05 -10.42
CA VAL A 419 -6.12 -4.49 -10.27
C VAL A 419 -6.81 -4.97 -11.54
N VAL A 420 -6.14 -5.83 -12.29
CA VAL A 420 -6.62 -6.32 -13.58
C VAL A 420 -7.06 -7.78 -13.45
N GLN A 421 -8.25 -8.11 -13.94
CA GLN A 421 -8.73 -9.49 -14.03
C GLN A 421 -8.57 -9.99 -15.47
N GLY A 422 -7.73 -11.01 -15.66
CA GLY A 422 -7.47 -11.59 -16.97
C GLY A 422 -8.55 -12.58 -17.43
N ARG A 423 -8.40 -13.09 -18.64
CA ARG A 423 -9.35 -14.04 -19.28
C ARG A 423 -9.60 -15.31 -18.45
N GLU A 424 -8.60 -15.79 -17.71
CA GLU A 424 -8.72 -16.96 -16.83
C GLU A 424 -9.29 -16.63 -15.45
N GLY A 425 -9.76 -15.40 -15.24
CA GLY A 425 -10.25 -14.94 -13.95
C GLY A 425 -9.16 -14.57 -12.95
N LYS A 426 -7.88 -14.84 -13.24
CA LYS A 426 -6.75 -14.50 -12.36
C LYS A 426 -6.56 -12.99 -12.28
N LEU A 427 -6.18 -12.52 -11.08
CA LEU A 427 -5.84 -11.13 -10.86
C LEU A 427 -4.35 -10.88 -11.07
N LYS A 428 -4.02 -9.69 -11.57
CA LYS A 428 -2.66 -9.15 -11.60
C LYS A 428 -2.67 -7.70 -11.15
N LEU A 429 -1.53 -7.19 -10.72
CA LEU A 429 -1.32 -5.77 -10.45
C LEU A 429 -0.60 -5.13 -11.63
N LEU A 430 -1.17 -4.03 -12.13
CA LEU A 430 -0.59 -3.21 -13.19
C LEU A 430 -0.25 -1.84 -12.61
N ALA A 431 1.01 -1.42 -12.76
CA ALA A 431 1.46 -0.12 -12.26
C ALA A 431 2.21 0.69 -13.32
N ALA A 432 2.21 1.99 -13.15
CA ALA A 432 3.10 2.90 -13.86
C ALA A 432 3.56 4.02 -12.91
N GLU A 433 4.82 4.42 -13.01
CA GLU A 433 5.38 5.55 -12.27
C GLU A 433 5.56 6.75 -13.19
N GLY A 434 5.21 7.92 -12.69
CA GLY A 434 5.32 9.18 -13.42
C GLY A 434 5.36 10.35 -12.46
N GLU A 435 5.04 11.52 -12.96
CA GLU A 435 5.02 12.75 -12.18
C GLU A 435 3.73 13.54 -12.43
N SER A 436 3.13 14.05 -11.36
CA SER A 436 2.16 15.15 -11.45
C SER A 436 2.94 16.43 -11.72
N VAL A 437 2.61 17.11 -12.83
CA VAL A 437 3.36 18.28 -13.32
C VAL A 437 2.49 19.54 -13.37
N PRO A 438 3.09 20.74 -13.19
CA PRO A 438 2.37 22.01 -13.33
C PRO A 438 1.88 22.24 -14.76
N GLY A 439 0.91 23.12 -14.91
CA GLY A 439 0.35 23.55 -16.18
C GLY A 439 -1.17 23.71 -16.15
N PRO A 440 -1.79 24.09 -17.25
CA PRO A 440 -3.23 24.26 -17.35
C PRO A 440 -3.96 22.92 -17.18
N ILE A 441 -5.12 22.96 -16.53
CA ILE A 441 -6.02 21.81 -16.35
C ILE A 441 -7.38 22.12 -16.98
N LEU A 442 -8.27 21.15 -16.98
CA LEU A 442 -9.66 21.36 -17.37
C LEU A 442 -10.42 21.99 -16.18
N GLU A 443 -10.91 23.21 -16.34
CA GLU A 443 -11.65 23.92 -15.29
C GLU A 443 -13.15 23.57 -15.34
N ILE A 444 -13.45 22.29 -15.26
CA ILE A 444 -14.81 21.73 -15.38
C ILE A 444 -15.46 21.37 -14.04
N GLY A 445 -14.83 21.74 -12.94
CA GLY A 445 -15.39 21.56 -11.59
C GLY A 445 -15.22 20.16 -11.00
N ASN A 446 -14.25 19.40 -11.48
CA ASN A 446 -13.92 18.07 -10.97
C ASN A 446 -12.42 17.88 -10.67
N THR A 447 -12.06 16.73 -10.15
CA THR A 447 -10.67 16.35 -9.93
C THR A 447 -10.00 16.07 -11.27
N ASN A 448 -8.95 16.82 -11.61
CA ASN A 448 -8.07 16.49 -12.73
C ASN A 448 -6.67 17.10 -12.56
N SER A 449 -5.68 16.41 -13.11
CA SER A 449 -4.27 16.82 -13.04
C SER A 449 -3.53 16.39 -14.30
N ARG A 450 -2.33 16.95 -14.50
CA ARG A 450 -1.43 16.64 -15.60
C ARG A 450 -0.38 15.66 -15.14
N TYR A 451 -0.23 14.58 -15.89
CA TYR A 451 0.74 13.53 -15.56
C TYR A 451 1.68 13.26 -16.72
N ARG A 452 2.96 13.17 -16.40
CA ARG A 452 4.01 12.77 -17.35
C ARG A 452 4.58 11.42 -16.95
N PHE A 453 4.68 10.52 -17.92
CA PHE A 453 5.28 9.21 -17.76
C PHE A 453 6.59 9.10 -18.53
N ALA A 454 7.35 8.02 -18.33
CA ALA A 454 8.62 7.81 -19.01
C ALA A 454 8.43 7.59 -20.53
N LEU A 455 7.36 6.89 -20.90
CA LEU A 455 6.98 6.72 -22.30
C LEU A 455 6.27 7.97 -22.86
N PRO A 456 6.44 8.29 -24.15
CA PRO A 456 5.59 9.24 -24.84
C PRO A 456 4.10 8.91 -24.66
N VAL A 457 3.26 9.93 -24.68
CA VAL A 457 1.82 9.81 -24.42
C VAL A 457 1.15 8.68 -25.21
N ARG A 458 1.43 8.60 -26.54
CA ARG A 458 0.89 7.56 -27.41
C ARG A 458 1.28 6.16 -26.93
N GLU A 459 2.57 5.95 -26.75
CA GLU A 459 3.13 4.64 -26.36
C GLU A 459 2.64 4.21 -24.97
N PHE A 460 2.52 5.18 -24.06
CA PHE A 460 2.01 4.93 -22.73
C PHE A 460 0.57 4.42 -22.75
N ILE A 461 -0.34 5.12 -23.45
CA ILE A 461 -1.75 4.74 -23.55
C ILE A 461 -1.90 3.37 -24.21
N GLU A 462 -1.15 3.12 -25.31
CA GLU A 462 -1.18 1.83 -26.00
C GLU A 462 -0.68 0.71 -25.09
N ALA A 463 0.45 0.91 -24.41
CA ALA A 463 1.03 -0.09 -23.50
C ALA A 463 0.13 -0.38 -22.29
N TRP A 464 -0.45 0.65 -21.69
CA TRP A 464 -1.37 0.51 -20.56
C TRP A 464 -2.65 -0.24 -20.97
N SER A 465 -3.30 0.21 -22.05
CA SER A 465 -4.57 -0.35 -22.53
C SER A 465 -4.42 -1.79 -23.02
N ALA A 466 -3.28 -2.14 -23.61
CA ALA A 466 -2.98 -3.51 -24.04
C ALA A 466 -2.95 -4.53 -22.89
N GLN A 467 -2.81 -4.06 -21.62
CA GLN A 467 -2.85 -4.92 -20.46
C GLN A 467 -4.26 -5.28 -19.99
N GLY A 468 -5.29 -4.63 -20.54
CA GLY A 468 -6.70 -4.88 -20.25
C GLY A 468 -7.15 -4.47 -18.84
N PRO A 469 -6.69 -3.32 -18.29
CA PRO A 469 -7.28 -2.80 -17.05
C PRO A 469 -8.72 -2.36 -17.30
N ALA A 470 -9.47 -2.12 -16.21
CA ALA A 470 -10.67 -1.29 -16.30
C ALA A 470 -10.27 0.15 -16.70
N HIS A 471 -11.25 0.96 -17.13
CA HIS A 471 -10.95 2.35 -17.49
C HIS A 471 -10.53 3.19 -16.27
N HIS A 472 -10.89 2.77 -15.05
CA HIS A 472 -10.40 3.39 -13.84
C HIS A 472 -9.06 2.83 -13.36
N CYS A 473 -8.32 3.69 -12.66
CA CYS A 473 -7.13 3.31 -11.88
C CYS A 473 -7.08 4.14 -10.58
N ALA A 474 -6.28 3.69 -9.62
CA ALA A 474 -5.95 4.46 -8.44
C ALA A 474 -4.69 5.30 -8.70
N ILE A 475 -4.72 6.60 -8.38
CA ILE A 475 -3.53 7.46 -8.38
C ILE A 475 -3.09 7.72 -6.95
N GLY A 476 -1.82 7.46 -6.65
CA GLY A 476 -1.18 7.79 -5.39
C GLY A 476 0.11 8.57 -5.60
N VAL A 477 0.56 9.26 -4.54
CA VAL A 477 1.80 10.04 -4.54
C VAL A 477 3.01 9.19 -4.17
N GLY A 478 4.15 9.50 -4.77
CA GLY A 478 5.40 8.76 -4.62
C GLY A 478 5.55 7.61 -5.62
N HIS A 479 6.78 7.19 -5.83
CA HIS A 479 7.14 6.01 -6.60
C HIS A 479 7.08 4.77 -5.69
N ILE A 480 6.07 3.92 -5.85
CA ILE A 480 5.83 2.75 -5.01
C ILE A 480 5.77 1.42 -5.78
N ALA A 481 6.05 1.43 -7.09
CA ALA A 481 5.93 0.22 -7.92
C ALA A 481 6.80 -0.94 -7.41
N SER A 482 8.01 -0.66 -6.90
CA SER A 482 8.87 -1.68 -6.27
C SER A 482 8.20 -2.35 -5.06
N ARG A 483 7.52 -1.58 -4.20
CA ARG A 483 6.77 -2.10 -3.05
C ARG A 483 5.54 -2.89 -3.50
N VAL A 484 4.82 -2.43 -4.52
CA VAL A 484 3.67 -3.12 -5.12
C VAL A 484 4.11 -4.45 -5.76
N GLN A 485 5.26 -4.49 -6.43
CA GLN A 485 5.83 -5.74 -6.97
C GLN A 485 6.09 -6.76 -5.87
N LYS A 486 6.66 -6.35 -4.74
CA LYS A 486 6.89 -7.22 -3.59
C LYS A 486 5.58 -7.72 -2.98
N LEU A 487 4.57 -6.84 -2.90
CA LEU A 487 3.22 -7.23 -2.47
C LEU A 487 2.63 -8.30 -3.41
N ALA A 488 2.71 -8.11 -4.73
CA ALA A 488 2.23 -9.10 -5.70
C ALA A 488 2.89 -10.46 -5.51
N ARG A 489 4.21 -10.50 -5.27
CA ARG A 489 4.94 -11.74 -4.97
C ARG A 489 4.46 -12.40 -3.67
N ILE A 490 4.16 -11.62 -2.61
CA ILE A 490 3.61 -12.15 -1.35
C ILE A 490 2.21 -12.72 -1.58
N LEU A 491 1.40 -12.08 -2.42
CA LEU A 491 0.05 -12.53 -2.77
C LEU A 491 0.03 -13.68 -3.79
N GLY A 492 1.16 -14.01 -4.41
CA GLY A 492 1.25 -15.04 -5.44
C GLY A 492 0.55 -14.68 -6.75
N ILE A 493 0.51 -13.39 -7.10
CA ILE A 493 -0.09 -12.87 -8.32
C ILE A 493 0.93 -12.17 -9.21
N ASP A 494 0.61 -12.03 -10.50
CA ASP A 494 1.46 -11.36 -11.46
C ASP A 494 1.50 -9.84 -11.20
N PHE A 495 2.64 -9.26 -11.51
CA PHE A 495 2.87 -7.81 -11.51
C PHE A 495 3.47 -7.38 -12.83
N LEU A 496 2.94 -6.32 -13.40
CA LEU A 496 3.49 -5.65 -14.57
C LEU A 496 3.67 -4.17 -14.29
N GLN A 497 4.80 -3.61 -14.68
CA GLN A 497 5.06 -2.18 -14.67
C GLN A 497 5.23 -1.67 -16.09
N ILE A 498 4.44 -0.67 -16.48
CA ILE A 498 4.68 0.11 -17.70
C ILE A 498 5.84 1.07 -17.42
N ARG A 499 6.87 0.98 -18.24
CA ARG A 499 8.12 1.74 -18.11
C ARG A 499 8.48 2.41 -19.42
#